data_720fbd4b9c2d1a61814ad10252998de5
#
_entry.id   720fbd4b9c2d1a61814ad10252998de5
#
_cell.length_a   1.000
_cell.length_b   1.000
_cell.length_c   1.000
_cell.angle_alpha   90.00
_cell.angle_beta   90.00
_cell.angle_gamma   90.00
#
_symmetry.space_group_name_H-M   'P 1'
#
loop_
_entity.id
_entity.type
_entity.pdbx_description
1 polymer ?
#
loop_
_entity_poly.entity_id
_entity_poly.type
_entity_poly.pdbx_seq_one_letter_code
_entity_poly.pdbx_strand_id
1 'polypeptide(L)'
;MKKITIIALITSLFASVFAIADEVNIFNARHYKADGELYAKFTNKTGIKVNLINGKSGALEKRIIEEGADSSADLYITADAGRCGAMDAKGTLQGGLTSKAIKEAVPASFRTSKWVGIAKRARIIYYSPERV
;
A
#
# COMPACT_ATOMS: atom_id res chain seq x y z
N MET A 1 20.50 -43.68 34.52
CA MET A 1 20.64 -42.24 34.28
C MET A 1 20.89 -41.85 32.81
N LYS A 2 20.75 -42.74 31.82
CA LYS A 2 20.99 -42.45 30.37
C LYS A 2 19.71 -42.21 29.52
N LYS A 3 18.52 -42.35 30.07
CA LYS A 3 17.26 -42.24 29.32
C LYS A 3 16.60 -40.85 29.37
N ILE A 4 17.00 -39.98 30.29
CA ILE A 4 16.40 -38.61 30.45
C ILE A 4 17.03 -37.61 29.48
N THR A 5 18.26 -37.80 29.04
CA THR A 5 19.00 -36.89 28.18
C THR A 5 18.48 -36.89 26.71
N ILE A 6 17.88 -37.99 26.26
CA ILE A 6 17.37 -38.14 24.89
C ILE A 6 16.05 -37.40 24.68
N ILE A 7 15.22 -37.34 25.70
CA ILE A 7 13.90 -36.68 25.62
C ILE A 7 14.03 -35.14 25.54
N ALA A 8 15.04 -34.56 26.18
CA ALA A 8 15.30 -33.12 26.13
C ALA A 8 15.81 -32.65 24.75
N LEU A 9 16.43 -33.51 23.96
CA LEU A 9 16.94 -33.15 22.62
C LEU A 9 15.86 -33.17 21.55
N ILE A 10 14.78 -33.92 21.72
CA ILE A 10 13.68 -34.04 20.75
C ILE A 10 12.71 -32.87 20.88
N THR A 11 12.60 -32.27 22.08
CA THR A 11 11.68 -31.13 22.31
C THR A 11 12.19 -29.80 21.70
N SER A 12 13.49 -29.68 21.44
CA SER A 12 14.06 -28.45 20.86
C SER A 12 13.90 -28.34 19.33
N LEU A 13 13.51 -29.42 18.65
CA LEU A 13 13.43 -29.46 17.19
C LEU A 13 12.07 -29.02 16.65
N PHE A 14 11.06 -28.79 17.50
CA PHE A 14 9.70 -28.43 17.09
C PHE A 14 9.36 -26.93 17.25
N ALA A 15 10.30 -26.09 17.66
CA ALA A 15 10.13 -24.64 17.66
C ALA A 15 10.53 -24.02 16.30
N SER A 16 10.09 -24.62 15.20
CA SER A 16 10.03 -23.90 13.93
C SER A 16 8.90 -22.89 14.07
N VAL A 17 9.23 -21.71 14.57
CA VAL A 17 8.37 -20.53 14.47
C VAL A 17 8.14 -20.33 12.98
N PHE A 18 6.95 -20.68 12.50
CA PHE A 18 6.48 -20.19 11.22
C PHE A 18 6.45 -18.66 11.33
N ALA A 19 7.53 -18.03 10.90
CA ALA A 19 7.50 -16.60 10.63
C ALA A 19 6.47 -16.44 9.50
N ILE A 20 5.24 -16.10 9.86
CA ILE A 20 4.27 -15.59 8.88
C ILE A 20 4.94 -14.32 8.36
N ALA A 21 5.43 -14.37 7.14
CA ALA A 21 5.99 -13.20 6.51
C ALA A 21 4.85 -12.17 6.42
N ASP A 22 5.02 -11.04 7.08
CA ASP A 22 4.07 -9.93 6.98
C ASP A 22 3.87 -9.58 5.51
N GLU A 23 2.65 -9.31 5.13
CA GLU A 23 2.33 -8.89 3.77
C GLU A 23 1.44 -7.64 3.77
N VAL A 24 1.52 -6.88 2.69
CA VAL A 24 0.67 -5.71 2.45
C VAL A 24 -0.03 -5.86 1.12
N ASN A 25 -1.35 -5.72 1.14
CA ASN A 25 -2.23 -5.82 -0.02
C ASN A 25 -2.52 -4.42 -0.58
N ILE A 26 -2.04 -4.14 -1.77
CA ILE A 26 -2.19 -2.85 -2.44
C ILE A 26 -3.22 -2.98 -3.56
N PHE A 27 -4.35 -2.30 -3.42
CA PHE A 27 -5.30 -2.10 -4.52
C PHE A 27 -4.76 -0.97 -5.40
N ASN A 28 -4.24 -1.34 -6.58
CA ASN A 28 -3.46 -0.45 -7.41
C ASN A 28 -4.18 -0.10 -8.71
N ALA A 29 -4.55 1.17 -8.86
CA ALA A 29 -5.12 1.73 -10.08
C ALA A 29 -4.09 2.51 -10.92
N ARG A 30 -2.81 2.44 -10.58
CA ARG A 30 -1.71 3.02 -11.37
C ARG A 30 -1.06 1.95 -12.23
N HIS A 31 -0.49 2.38 -13.37
CA HIS A 31 0.09 1.44 -14.35
C HIS A 31 1.52 1.85 -14.74
N TYR A 32 2.27 2.41 -13.79
CA TYR A 32 3.66 2.81 -14.07
C TYR A 32 4.61 1.65 -13.76
N LYS A 33 5.44 1.29 -14.75
CA LYS A 33 6.46 0.23 -14.58
C LYS A 33 7.45 0.52 -13.44
N ALA A 34 7.77 1.80 -13.24
CA ALA A 34 8.67 2.25 -12.17
C ALA A 34 8.15 1.94 -10.75
N ASP A 35 6.84 1.79 -10.56
CA ASP A 35 6.27 1.46 -9.27
C ASP A 35 6.71 0.05 -8.80
N GLY A 36 6.96 -0.88 -9.73
CA GLY A 36 7.46 -2.23 -9.41
C GLY A 36 8.82 -2.23 -8.71
N GLU A 37 9.74 -1.36 -9.12
CA GLU A 37 11.04 -1.21 -8.46
C GLU A 37 10.89 -0.64 -7.04
N LEU A 38 9.93 0.25 -6.83
CA LEU A 38 9.64 0.81 -5.52
C LEU A 38 9.15 -0.27 -4.55
N TYR A 39 8.24 -1.13 -5.00
CA TYR A 39 7.72 -2.23 -4.20
C TYR A 39 8.80 -3.27 -3.89
N ALA A 40 9.67 -3.58 -4.86
CA ALA A 40 10.81 -4.47 -4.66
C ALA A 40 11.79 -3.90 -3.61
N LYS A 41 12.10 -2.60 -3.68
CA LYS A 41 12.95 -1.92 -2.68
C LYS A 41 12.33 -1.95 -1.28
N PHE A 42 11.02 -1.79 -1.17
CA PHE A 42 10.31 -1.89 0.09
C PHE A 42 10.43 -3.30 0.68
N THR A 43 10.10 -4.34 -0.10
CA THR A 43 10.20 -5.72 0.33
C THR A 43 11.65 -6.09 0.73
N ASN A 44 12.64 -5.70 -0.05
CA ASN A 44 14.05 -5.97 0.26
C ASN A 44 14.51 -5.28 1.55
N LYS A 45 13.96 -4.11 1.87
CA LYS A 45 14.32 -3.37 3.08
C LYS A 45 13.61 -3.85 4.33
N THR A 46 12.39 -4.32 4.22
CA THR A 46 11.50 -4.61 5.37
C THR A 46 11.24 -6.10 5.59
N GLY A 47 11.45 -6.93 4.57
CA GLY A 47 10.99 -8.33 4.57
C GLY A 47 9.49 -8.50 4.30
N ILE A 48 8.71 -7.40 4.27
CA ILE A 48 7.26 -7.42 4.06
C ILE A 48 6.96 -7.64 2.57
N LYS A 49 6.15 -8.63 2.28
CA LYS A 49 5.75 -8.96 0.91
C LYS A 49 4.69 -7.97 0.42
N VAL A 50 4.82 -7.48 -0.81
CA VAL A 50 3.81 -6.65 -1.46
C VAL A 50 2.96 -7.49 -2.40
N ASN A 51 1.66 -7.55 -2.15
CA ASN A 51 0.66 -8.15 -3.02
C ASN A 51 -0.09 -7.05 -3.78
N LEU A 52 -0.04 -7.09 -5.11
CA LEU A 52 -0.70 -6.10 -5.96
C LEU A 52 -1.99 -6.63 -6.54
N ILE A 53 -3.09 -5.98 -6.24
CA ILE A 53 -4.38 -6.20 -6.87
C ILE A 53 -4.62 -5.03 -7.85
N ASN A 54 -4.29 -5.28 -9.12
CA ASN A 54 -4.40 -4.26 -10.17
C ASN A 54 -5.82 -4.18 -10.72
N GLY A 55 -6.31 -2.96 -10.95
CA GLY A 55 -7.64 -2.76 -11.50
C GLY A 55 -7.94 -1.32 -11.90
N LYS A 56 -9.11 -1.11 -12.51
CA LYS A 56 -9.62 0.24 -12.76
C LYS A 56 -10.05 0.89 -11.44
N SER A 57 -9.74 2.18 -11.24
CA SER A 57 -10.06 2.91 -10.01
C SER A 57 -11.49 2.68 -9.52
N GLY A 58 -12.48 2.87 -10.39
CA GLY A 58 -13.89 2.71 -10.00
C GLY A 58 -14.27 1.30 -9.56
N ALA A 59 -13.64 0.26 -10.14
CA ALA A 59 -13.89 -1.12 -9.75
C ALA A 59 -13.26 -1.44 -8.37
N LEU A 60 -12.04 -0.99 -8.15
CA LEU A 60 -11.36 -1.16 -6.85
C LEU A 60 -12.06 -0.37 -5.74
N GLU A 61 -12.47 0.88 -6.01
CA GLU A 61 -13.24 1.70 -5.07
C GLU A 61 -14.57 1.06 -4.69
N LYS A 62 -15.31 0.55 -5.69
CA LYS A 62 -16.56 -0.16 -5.46
C LYS A 62 -16.33 -1.37 -4.56
N ARG A 63 -15.30 -2.16 -4.84
CA ARG A 63 -14.93 -3.33 -4.06
C ARG A 63 -14.60 -2.97 -2.61
N ILE A 64 -13.77 -1.95 -2.36
CA ILE A 64 -13.44 -1.48 -1.01
C ILE A 64 -14.70 -1.06 -0.24
N ILE A 65 -15.62 -0.35 -0.91
CA ILE A 65 -16.87 0.09 -0.30
C ILE A 65 -17.78 -1.09 0.04
N GLU A 66 -17.88 -2.07 -0.85
CA GLU A 66 -18.74 -3.26 -0.65
C GLU A 66 -18.18 -4.20 0.43
N GLU A 67 -16.87 -4.37 0.47
CA GLU A 67 -16.19 -5.17 1.50
C GLU A 67 -16.18 -4.47 2.87
N GLY A 68 -16.20 -3.14 2.89
CA GLY A 68 -16.24 -2.35 4.13
C GLY A 68 -15.10 -2.67 5.08
N ALA A 69 -15.41 -3.02 6.32
CA ALA A 69 -14.43 -3.37 7.35
C ALA A 69 -13.68 -4.69 7.08
N ASP A 70 -14.24 -5.55 6.25
CA ASP A 70 -13.65 -6.85 5.88
C ASP A 70 -12.78 -6.75 4.62
N SER A 71 -12.54 -5.53 4.11
CA SER A 71 -11.70 -5.34 2.94
C SER A 71 -10.28 -5.82 3.18
N SER A 72 -9.78 -6.61 2.24
CA SER A 72 -8.39 -7.06 2.25
C SER A 72 -7.39 -5.98 1.80
N ALA A 73 -7.86 -4.78 1.44
CA ALA A 73 -7.00 -3.69 1.00
C ALA A 73 -6.36 -2.97 2.18
N ASP A 74 -5.04 -3.08 2.32
CA ASP A 74 -4.27 -2.28 3.28
C ASP A 74 -3.97 -0.89 2.73
N LEU A 75 -3.74 -0.79 1.42
CA LEU A 75 -3.49 0.46 0.72
C LEU A 75 -4.28 0.53 -0.58
N TYR A 76 -4.80 1.72 -0.89
CA TYR A 76 -5.36 2.05 -2.19
C TYR A 76 -4.51 3.11 -2.87
N ILE A 77 -4.00 2.80 -4.07
CA ILE A 77 -3.20 3.72 -4.88
C ILE A 77 -3.96 4.10 -6.15
N THR A 78 -4.19 5.38 -6.32
CA THR A 78 -4.89 5.94 -7.48
C THR A 78 -4.11 7.08 -8.12
N ALA A 79 -4.48 7.46 -9.34
CA ALA A 79 -3.79 8.52 -10.09
C ALA A 79 -4.34 9.93 -9.79
N ASP A 80 -5.39 10.08 -8.97
CA ASP A 80 -6.09 11.34 -8.76
C ASP A 80 -6.45 11.54 -7.29
N ALA A 81 -6.01 12.68 -6.71
CA ALA A 81 -6.30 13.05 -5.33
C ALA A 81 -7.80 13.26 -5.07
N GLY A 82 -8.58 13.69 -6.07
CA GLY A 82 -10.03 13.83 -5.95
C GLY A 82 -10.73 12.51 -5.63
N ARG A 83 -10.19 11.38 -6.13
CA ARG A 83 -10.69 10.05 -5.78
C ARG A 83 -10.42 9.70 -4.32
N CYS A 84 -9.23 10.04 -3.80
CA CYS A 84 -8.95 9.87 -2.37
C CYS A 84 -9.90 10.69 -1.51
N GLY A 85 -10.18 11.95 -1.89
CA GLY A 85 -11.17 12.79 -1.21
C GLY A 85 -12.59 12.21 -1.25
N ALA A 86 -13.01 11.64 -2.38
CA ALA A 86 -14.32 10.98 -2.50
C ALA A 86 -14.43 9.71 -1.63
N MET A 87 -13.36 8.92 -1.52
CA MET A 87 -13.30 7.75 -0.64
C MET A 87 -13.30 8.15 0.83
N ASP A 88 -12.59 9.24 1.17
CA ASP A 88 -12.60 9.82 2.51
C ASP A 88 -14.00 10.29 2.92
N ALA A 89 -14.70 11.01 2.04
CA ALA A 89 -16.07 11.46 2.29
C ALA A 89 -17.06 10.31 2.52
N LYS A 90 -16.77 9.12 2.01
CA LYS A 90 -17.55 7.89 2.25
C LYS A 90 -17.14 7.15 3.53
N GLY A 91 -16.15 7.65 4.25
CA GLY A 91 -15.67 7.03 5.49
C GLY A 91 -14.88 5.73 5.31
N THR A 92 -14.40 5.44 4.09
CA THR A 92 -13.69 4.18 3.78
C THR A 92 -12.20 4.21 4.09
N LEU A 93 -11.63 5.41 4.33
CA LEU A 93 -10.22 5.56 4.63
C LEU A 93 -9.96 5.65 6.13
N GLN A 94 -9.00 4.87 6.60
CA GLN A 94 -8.50 4.91 7.97
C GLN A 94 -7.65 6.17 8.21
N GLY A 95 -7.79 6.79 9.36
CA GLY A 95 -6.94 7.90 9.78
C GLY A 95 -5.61 7.42 10.39
N GLY A 96 -4.75 8.38 10.76
CA GLY A 96 -3.52 8.07 11.51
C GLY A 96 -2.24 8.17 10.70
N LEU A 97 -2.26 8.68 9.47
CA LEU A 97 -1.04 8.98 8.70
C LEU A 97 -0.24 10.13 9.35
N THR A 98 0.57 9.79 10.35
CA THR A 98 1.32 10.77 11.16
C THR A 98 2.83 10.68 11.01
N SER A 99 3.34 9.92 10.04
CA SER A 99 4.77 9.75 9.82
C SER A 99 5.49 11.10 9.65
N LYS A 100 6.57 11.30 10.43
CA LYS A 100 7.44 12.48 10.32
C LYS A 100 8.00 12.62 8.91
N ALA A 101 8.45 11.52 8.31
CA ALA A 101 8.99 11.51 6.95
C ALA A 101 7.96 11.99 5.90
N ILE A 102 6.68 11.60 6.03
CA ILE A 102 5.62 12.11 5.16
C ILE A 102 5.41 13.62 5.36
N LYS A 103 5.42 14.08 6.61
CA LYS A 103 5.22 15.51 6.93
C LYS A 103 6.33 16.38 6.36
N GLU A 104 7.56 15.90 6.36
CA GLU A 104 8.71 16.59 5.82
C GLU A 104 8.79 16.55 4.29
N ALA A 105 8.42 15.42 3.67
CA ALA A 105 8.52 15.23 2.23
C ALA A 105 7.32 15.77 1.44
N VAL A 106 6.13 15.82 2.02
CA VAL A 106 4.88 16.16 1.32
C VAL A 106 4.26 17.42 1.91
N PRO A 107 4.07 18.51 1.12
CA PRO A 107 3.40 19.72 1.58
C PRO A 107 2.00 19.45 2.16
N ALA A 108 1.57 20.23 3.14
CA ALA A 108 0.30 20.04 3.84
C ALA A 108 -0.93 20.05 2.90
N SER A 109 -0.86 20.82 1.79
CA SER A 109 -1.91 20.88 0.78
C SER A 109 -2.10 19.58 -0.02
N PHE A 110 -1.14 18.65 0.05
CA PHE A 110 -1.16 17.38 -0.68
C PHE A 110 -1.24 16.15 0.23
N ARG A 111 -1.65 16.33 1.47
CA ARG A 111 -1.84 15.24 2.44
C ARG A 111 -2.92 15.58 3.45
N THR A 112 -3.55 14.54 3.97
CA THR A 112 -4.43 14.59 5.14
C THR A 112 -3.95 13.56 6.17
N SER A 113 -4.73 13.33 7.22
CA SER A 113 -4.49 12.21 8.14
C SER A 113 -4.85 10.84 7.53
N LYS A 114 -5.45 10.80 6.34
CA LYS A 114 -6.00 9.59 5.72
C LYS A 114 -5.42 9.27 4.35
N TRP A 115 -4.87 10.25 3.63
CA TRP A 115 -4.23 10.02 2.34
C TRP A 115 -3.05 10.97 2.12
N VAL A 116 -2.18 10.62 1.19
CA VAL A 116 -0.99 11.37 0.83
C VAL A 116 -0.74 11.33 -0.68
N GLY A 117 -0.40 12.49 -1.25
CA GLY A 117 0.05 12.60 -2.63
C GLY A 117 1.51 12.15 -2.77
N ILE A 118 1.75 11.09 -3.51
CA ILE A 118 3.10 10.52 -3.72
C ILE A 118 3.79 11.03 -4.99
N ALA A 119 3.03 11.64 -5.90
CA ALA A 119 3.56 12.23 -7.13
C ALA A 119 2.65 13.37 -7.61
N LYS A 120 3.21 14.30 -8.35
CA LYS A 120 2.46 15.35 -9.04
C LYS A 120 2.83 15.39 -10.52
N ARG A 121 1.87 15.78 -11.36
CA ARG A 121 2.07 16.04 -12.78
C ARG A 121 1.40 17.32 -13.18
N ALA A 122 1.98 18.05 -14.14
CA ALA A 122 1.33 19.16 -14.78
C ALA A 122 0.49 18.67 -15.97
N ARG A 123 -0.68 19.28 -16.18
CA ARG A 123 -1.40 19.23 -17.44
C ARG A 123 -1.16 20.55 -18.15
N ILE A 124 -0.64 20.48 -19.35
CA ILE A 124 -0.34 21.66 -20.16
C ILE A 124 -1.17 21.64 -21.43
N ILE A 125 -1.43 22.82 -21.95
CA ILE A 125 -2.13 23.00 -23.21
C ILE A 125 -1.06 22.97 -24.32
N TYR A 126 -1.27 22.14 -25.32
CA TYR A 126 -0.50 22.12 -26.56
C TYR A 126 -1.34 22.72 -27.66
N TYR A 127 -0.71 23.49 -28.53
CA TYR A 127 -1.31 23.91 -29.77
C TYR A 127 -0.34 23.71 -30.93
N SER A 128 -0.86 23.52 -32.14
CA SER A 128 -0.04 23.50 -33.36
C SER A 128 -0.02 24.93 -33.92
N PRO A 129 1.15 25.59 -34.01
CA PRO A 129 1.25 26.92 -34.59
C PRO A 129 0.78 27.01 -36.03
N GLU A 130 0.78 25.85 -36.74
CA GLU A 130 0.35 25.76 -38.13
C GLU A 130 -1.18 25.65 -38.30
N ARG A 131 -1.91 25.47 -37.22
CA ARG A 131 -3.38 25.28 -37.21
C ARG A 131 -4.16 26.37 -36.47
N VAL A 132 -3.46 27.35 -35.94
CA VAL A 132 -4.05 28.48 -35.19
C VAL A 132 -3.77 29.79 -35.94
#